data_cb41f36b9cacfe567916bbb5c3089561
#
_entry.id   cb41f36b9cacfe567916bbb5c3089561
#
_cell.length_a   1.000
_cell.length_b   1.000
_cell.length_c   1.000
_cell.angle_alpha   90.00
_cell.angle_beta   90.00
_cell.angle_gamma   90.00
#
_symmetry.space_group_name_H-M   'P 1'
#
loop_
_entity.id
_entity.type
_entity.pdbx_description
1 polymer ?
#
loop_
_entity_poly.entity_id
_entity_poly.type
_entity_poly.pdbx_seq_one_letter_code
_entity_poly.pdbx_strand_id
1 'polypeptide(L)'
;RKGVAVGRDGEDRLCAGRVRDRGSGKDIQPKRMSEVRAKKALGQHFLVDLNIARKICDSLGGGTSEKPCPVLEVGCGMGVLTRFLLKRTDVVTYGAEIDSESVAYLHAHYPEFTPRLMEGDFLKMDLRTLFPEGLRVIGNFPYNISSQIFFKVLENRDLIPECVGMIQKEVAVRLAEPPGSKEYGILSVLLQAWYDIEYLFTVNETVFNPPPKVKSAVVRLRRNGVDRLDCDERLFVRVVKASFGQRRKMLRNSLRAAFGDFGGAEHPFFTQRAERLSVADFVELTRWVDANGIYF
;
A
#
# COMPACT_ATOMS: atom_id res chain seq x y z
N ARG A 1 -39.29 34.97 -63.55
CA ARG A 1 -39.46 33.66 -64.24
C ARG A 1 -38.92 32.61 -63.38
N LYS A 2 -39.78 31.83 -62.79
CA LYS A 2 -39.91 30.37 -62.74
C LYS A 2 -38.76 29.69 -62.07
N GLY A 3 -38.85 28.96 -61.01
CA GLY A 3 -39.95 28.20 -60.52
C GLY A 3 -39.48 26.82 -60.16
N VAL A 4 -40.14 26.24 -59.14
CA VAL A 4 -40.30 24.78 -58.84
C VAL A 4 -39.19 24.20 -58.01
N ALA A 5 -39.32 23.96 -56.73
CA ALA A 5 -40.25 23.14 -55.90
C ALA A 5 -39.81 21.63 -55.83
N VAL A 6 -39.65 21.18 -54.56
CA VAL A 6 -40.24 19.95 -53.99
C VAL A 6 -39.46 18.66 -54.05
N GLY A 7 -39.36 18.06 -52.86
CA GLY A 7 -39.18 16.62 -52.59
C GLY A 7 -38.39 16.39 -51.33
N ARG A 8 -38.88 16.36 -50.14
CA ARG A 8 -39.66 15.39 -49.29
C ARG A 8 -39.03 13.99 -49.22
N ASP A 9 -38.64 13.70 -47.98
CA ASP A 9 -38.86 12.45 -47.23
C ASP A 9 -38.12 11.19 -47.67
N GLY A 10 -37.35 10.67 -46.77
CA GLY A 10 -36.78 9.34 -46.75
C GLY A 10 -36.41 8.93 -45.34
N GLU A 11 -37.45 8.61 -44.54
CA GLU A 11 -37.27 7.89 -43.26
C GLU A 11 -36.81 6.45 -43.55
N ASP A 12 -35.58 6.10 -43.22
CA ASP A 12 -35.17 4.70 -43.12
C ASP A 12 -35.39 4.18 -41.71
N ARG A 13 -36.55 3.56 -41.51
CA ARG A 13 -36.85 2.69 -40.37
C ARG A 13 -36.14 1.36 -40.57
N LEU A 14 -35.01 1.13 -39.86
CA LEU A 14 -34.47 -0.19 -39.70
C LEU A 14 -35.31 -1.01 -38.73
N CYS A 15 -36.05 -1.95 -39.28
CA CYS A 15 -36.86 -2.95 -38.58
C CYS A 15 -36.00 -3.83 -37.69
N ALA A 16 -36.19 -3.73 -36.37
CA ALA A 16 -35.74 -4.73 -35.42
C ALA A 16 -36.55 -6.03 -35.60
N GLY A 17 -35.98 -7.01 -36.28
CA GLY A 17 -36.55 -8.34 -36.40
C GLY A 17 -36.59 -9.05 -35.05
N ARG A 18 -37.78 -9.18 -34.46
CA ARG A 18 -38.04 -10.09 -33.35
C ARG A 18 -38.01 -11.53 -33.87
N VAL A 19 -36.96 -12.27 -33.58
CA VAL A 19 -36.98 -13.72 -33.66
C VAL A 19 -37.72 -14.23 -32.43
N ARG A 20 -38.92 -14.73 -32.59
CA ARG A 20 -39.66 -15.48 -31.56
C ARG A 20 -39.21 -16.93 -31.62
N ASP A 21 -38.44 -17.33 -30.64
CA ASP A 21 -38.22 -18.76 -30.36
C ASP A 21 -39.42 -19.27 -29.53
N ARG A 22 -40.10 -20.30 -30.02
CA ARG A 22 -41.21 -21.00 -29.35
C ARG A 22 -40.60 -22.14 -28.50
N GLY A 23 -40.18 -21.84 -27.28
CA GLY A 23 -39.72 -22.86 -26.35
C GLY A 23 -39.37 -22.23 -25.00
N SER A 24 -40.30 -22.35 -24.01
CA SER A 24 -40.16 -22.02 -22.58
C SER A 24 -39.74 -20.58 -22.25
N GLY A 25 -40.75 -19.75 -22.01
CA GLY A 25 -40.55 -18.39 -21.50
C GLY A 25 -39.94 -18.32 -20.13
N LYS A 26 -38.62 -18.18 -20.09
CA LYS A 26 -37.93 -17.49 -19.04
C LYS A 26 -37.05 -16.45 -19.72
N ASP A 27 -37.47 -15.18 -19.62
CA ASP A 27 -36.62 -14.06 -19.96
C ASP A 27 -35.34 -14.19 -19.12
N ILE A 28 -34.28 -14.65 -19.75
CA ILE A 28 -32.93 -14.55 -19.17
C ILE A 28 -32.54 -13.10 -19.28
N GLN A 29 -33.00 -12.29 -18.32
CA GLN A 29 -32.38 -11.00 -18.10
C GLN A 29 -30.90 -11.26 -17.81
N PRO A 30 -29.97 -10.56 -18.46
CA PRO A 30 -28.56 -10.68 -18.09
C PRO A 30 -28.46 -10.36 -16.60
N LYS A 31 -28.00 -11.35 -15.82
CA LYS A 31 -27.76 -11.20 -14.40
C LYS A 31 -26.93 -9.94 -14.24
N ARG A 32 -27.49 -8.85 -13.68
CA ARG A 32 -26.71 -7.68 -13.27
C ARG A 32 -25.59 -8.26 -12.40
N MET A 33 -24.35 -8.25 -12.89
CA MET A 33 -23.21 -8.63 -12.07
C MET A 33 -23.26 -7.71 -10.85
N SER A 34 -23.51 -8.31 -9.69
CA SER A 34 -23.60 -7.59 -8.43
C SER A 34 -22.30 -6.87 -8.21
N GLU A 35 -22.35 -5.58 -7.92
CA GLU A 35 -21.20 -4.82 -7.43
C GLU A 35 -20.58 -5.60 -6.26
N VAL A 36 -19.22 -5.68 -6.26
CA VAL A 36 -18.48 -6.35 -5.18
C VAL A 36 -18.86 -5.71 -3.85
N ARG A 37 -19.26 -6.53 -2.88
CA ARG A 37 -19.62 -6.03 -1.55
C ARG A 37 -18.39 -5.91 -0.68
N ALA A 38 -18.22 -4.75 -0.04
CA ALA A 38 -17.14 -4.55 0.91
C ALA A 38 -17.25 -5.50 2.11
N LYS A 39 -16.20 -6.28 2.36
CA LYS A 39 -16.14 -7.24 3.47
C LYS A 39 -15.44 -6.59 4.66
N LYS A 40 -16.16 -6.41 5.76
CA LYS A 40 -15.62 -5.80 6.99
C LYS A 40 -14.43 -6.59 7.54
N ALA A 41 -14.45 -7.92 7.43
CA ALA A 41 -13.36 -8.78 7.87
C ALA A 41 -12.04 -8.51 7.11
N LEU A 42 -12.13 -8.05 5.86
CA LEU A 42 -10.98 -7.66 5.04
C LEU A 42 -10.62 -6.17 5.17
N GLY A 43 -11.36 -5.40 5.99
CA GLY A 43 -11.10 -3.97 6.18
C GLY A 43 -11.32 -3.14 4.91
N GLN A 44 -12.19 -3.59 4.00
CA GLN A 44 -12.39 -2.98 2.68
C GLN A 44 -13.19 -1.68 2.75
N HIS A 45 -12.61 -0.64 2.16
CA HIS A 45 -13.24 0.64 1.83
C HIS A 45 -12.84 0.97 0.39
N PHE A 46 -13.77 0.77 -0.55
CA PHE A 46 -13.46 1.00 -1.97
C PHE A 46 -13.39 2.49 -2.27
N LEU A 47 -12.26 2.94 -2.79
CA LEU A 47 -12.11 4.29 -3.31
C LEU A 47 -13.01 4.43 -4.54
N VAL A 48 -13.82 5.50 -4.59
CA VAL A 48 -14.73 5.78 -5.73
C VAL A 48 -14.35 7.05 -6.50
N ASP A 49 -13.52 7.91 -5.91
CA ASP A 49 -13.05 9.14 -6.56
C ASP A 49 -11.89 8.86 -7.52
N LEU A 50 -12.16 9.04 -8.81
CA LEU A 50 -11.18 8.77 -9.87
C LEU A 50 -10.05 9.80 -9.92
N ASN A 51 -10.26 11.02 -9.44
CA ASN A 51 -9.19 12.04 -9.39
C ASN A 51 -8.18 11.70 -8.31
N ILE A 52 -8.66 11.25 -7.15
CA ILE A 52 -7.80 10.75 -6.07
C ILE A 52 -7.04 9.50 -6.55
N ALA A 53 -7.72 8.55 -7.19
CA ALA A 53 -7.08 7.34 -7.73
C ALA A 53 -5.96 7.68 -8.72
N ARG A 54 -6.22 8.61 -9.65
CA ARG A 54 -5.21 9.10 -10.59
C ARG A 54 -4.03 9.73 -9.84
N LYS A 55 -4.30 10.64 -8.90
CA LYS A 55 -3.26 11.32 -8.12
C LYS A 55 -2.36 10.33 -7.36
N ILE A 56 -2.93 9.24 -6.83
CA ILE A 56 -2.16 8.16 -6.19
C ILE A 56 -1.24 7.49 -7.21
N CYS A 57 -1.76 7.10 -8.38
CA CYS A 57 -0.98 6.46 -9.43
C CYS A 57 0.13 7.37 -9.99
N ASP A 58 -0.14 8.67 -10.13
CA ASP A 58 0.82 9.67 -10.60
C ASP A 58 1.92 9.97 -9.55
N SER A 59 1.67 9.66 -8.29
CA SER A 59 2.66 9.80 -7.20
C SER A 59 3.72 8.70 -7.21
N LEU A 60 3.51 7.59 -7.93
CA LEU A 60 4.46 6.49 -8.06
C LEU A 60 5.40 6.73 -9.25
N GLY A 61 6.69 6.62 -9.02
CA GLY A 61 7.69 6.60 -10.09
C GLY A 61 7.50 5.42 -11.04
N GLY A 62 8.11 5.50 -12.21
CA GLY A 62 8.09 4.46 -13.23
C GLY A 62 9.49 4.15 -13.75
N GLY A 63 9.55 3.30 -14.76
CA GLY A 63 10.71 3.10 -15.62
C GLY A 63 10.70 4.08 -16.79
N THR A 64 11.04 3.59 -17.96
CA THR A 64 10.82 4.25 -19.25
C THR A 64 9.88 3.42 -20.10
N SER A 65 9.35 3.96 -21.19
CA SER A 65 8.53 3.19 -22.12
C SER A 65 9.30 2.04 -22.79
N GLU A 66 10.63 2.15 -22.89
CA GLU A 66 11.51 1.11 -23.45
C GLU A 66 11.88 0.06 -22.40
N LYS A 67 11.94 0.46 -21.11
CA LYS A 67 12.22 -0.42 -19.99
C LYS A 67 11.23 -0.14 -18.85
N PRO A 68 9.97 -0.59 -18.97
CA PRO A 68 8.98 -0.40 -17.95
C PRO A 68 9.31 -1.21 -16.69
N CYS A 69 9.07 -0.61 -15.51
CA CYS A 69 9.34 -1.31 -14.24
C CYS A 69 8.12 -2.09 -13.74
N PRO A 70 8.31 -3.25 -13.07
CA PRO A 70 7.23 -3.96 -12.40
C PRO A 70 6.62 -3.12 -11.28
N VAL A 71 5.29 -3.08 -11.24
CA VAL A 71 4.50 -2.45 -10.19
C VAL A 71 3.46 -3.45 -9.69
N LEU A 72 3.45 -3.71 -8.39
CA LEU A 72 2.46 -4.58 -7.74
C LEU A 72 1.44 -3.73 -7.00
N GLU A 73 0.19 -3.77 -7.46
CA GLU A 73 -0.96 -3.21 -6.74
C GLU A 73 -1.43 -4.21 -5.69
N VAL A 74 -1.45 -3.78 -4.42
CA VAL A 74 -1.90 -4.60 -3.30
C VAL A 74 -3.34 -4.23 -2.93
N GLY A 75 -4.26 -5.20 -3.06
CA GLY A 75 -5.68 -4.99 -2.82
C GLY A 75 -6.34 -4.23 -3.97
N CYS A 76 -6.36 -4.83 -5.16
CA CYS A 76 -6.89 -4.20 -6.38
C CYS A 76 -8.38 -3.85 -6.30
N GLY A 77 -9.16 -4.59 -5.49
CA GLY A 77 -10.60 -4.40 -5.35
C GLY A 77 -11.32 -4.42 -6.70
N MET A 78 -12.07 -3.36 -7.01
CA MET A 78 -12.74 -3.21 -8.30
C MET A 78 -11.86 -2.51 -9.37
N GLY A 79 -10.56 -2.46 -9.19
CA GLY A 79 -9.64 -1.94 -10.20
C GLY A 79 -9.58 -0.42 -10.33
N VAL A 80 -9.87 0.32 -9.27
CA VAL A 80 -9.91 1.79 -9.31
C VAL A 80 -8.52 2.41 -9.55
N LEU A 81 -7.45 1.86 -8.97
CA LEU A 81 -6.07 2.23 -9.30
C LEU A 81 -5.60 1.49 -10.56
N THR A 82 -5.90 0.20 -10.68
CA THR A 82 -5.55 -0.68 -11.80
C THR A 82 -5.83 -0.03 -13.15
N ARG A 83 -7.01 0.60 -13.32
CA ARG A 83 -7.40 1.28 -14.58
C ARG A 83 -6.48 2.44 -14.99
N PHE A 84 -5.79 3.09 -14.06
CA PHE A 84 -4.83 4.14 -14.34
C PHE A 84 -3.43 3.56 -14.56
N LEU A 85 -3.06 2.55 -13.78
CA LEU A 85 -1.78 1.87 -13.91
C LEU A 85 -1.65 1.15 -15.27
N LEU A 86 -2.71 0.49 -15.74
CA LEU A 86 -2.73 -0.17 -17.05
C LEU A 86 -2.59 0.78 -18.25
N LYS A 87 -2.83 2.09 -18.05
CA LYS A 87 -2.63 3.11 -19.11
C LYS A 87 -1.21 3.66 -19.16
N ARG A 88 -0.38 3.37 -18.15
CA ARG A 88 1.00 3.81 -18.09
C ARG A 88 1.87 2.90 -18.93
N THR A 89 2.72 3.49 -19.79
CA THR A 89 3.67 2.76 -20.65
C THR A 89 5.01 2.50 -19.98
N ASP A 90 5.27 3.20 -18.86
CA ASP A 90 6.52 3.13 -18.10
C ASP A 90 6.48 2.12 -16.95
N VAL A 91 5.36 1.37 -16.82
CA VAL A 91 5.18 0.32 -15.81
C VAL A 91 4.56 -0.94 -16.39
N VAL A 92 4.89 -2.09 -15.80
CA VAL A 92 4.18 -3.37 -15.99
C VAL A 92 3.39 -3.64 -14.73
N THR A 93 2.06 -3.54 -14.81
CA THR A 93 1.18 -3.67 -13.65
C THR A 93 0.87 -5.13 -13.34
N TYR A 94 1.11 -5.52 -12.11
CA TYR A 94 0.69 -6.78 -11.47
C TYR A 94 -0.29 -6.45 -10.34
N GLY A 95 -1.13 -7.42 -9.97
CA GLY A 95 -2.07 -7.27 -8.86
C GLY A 95 -1.99 -8.43 -7.88
N ALA A 96 -2.18 -8.12 -6.60
CA ALA A 96 -2.40 -9.11 -5.54
C ALA A 96 -3.75 -8.82 -4.89
N GLU A 97 -4.69 -9.78 -5.01
CA GLU A 97 -6.04 -9.65 -4.47
C GLU A 97 -6.45 -10.96 -3.77
N ILE A 98 -6.96 -10.83 -2.54
CA ILE A 98 -7.37 -11.99 -1.73
C ILE A 98 -8.88 -12.26 -1.82
N ASP A 99 -9.66 -11.26 -2.20
CA ASP A 99 -11.10 -11.36 -2.28
C ASP A 99 -11.54 -11.95 -3.62
N SER A 100 -12.06 -13.17 -3.62
CA SER A 100 -12.50 -13.87 -4.84
C SER A 100 -13.60 -13.15 -5.62
N GLU A 101 -14.46 -12.34 -4.96
CA GLU A 101 -15.45 -11.53 -5.67
C GLU A 101 -14.77 -10.38 -6.45
N SER A 102 -13.76 -9.75 -5.83
CA SER A 102 -12.93 -8.73 -6.49
C SER A 102 -12.12 -9.33 -7.63
N VAL A 103 -11.54 -10.52 -7.45
CA VAL A 103 -10.83 -11.25 -8.50
C VAL A 103 -11.75 -11.55 -9.69
N ALA A 104 -12.96 -12.10 -9.44
CA ALA A 104 -13.93 -12.36 -10.49
C ALA A 104 -14.35 -11.09 -11.23
N TYR A 105 -14.51 -9.98 -10.51
CA TYR A 105 -14.81 -8.67 -11.11
C TYR A 105 -13.67 -8.20 -12.02
N LEU A 106 -12.42 -8.31 -11.55
CA LEU A 106 -11.23 -7.90 -12.31
C LEU A 106 -11.08 -8.72 -13.60
N HIS A 107 -11.26 -10.04 -13.56
CA HIS A 107 -11.24 -10.89 -14.75
C HIS A 107 -12.27 -10.48 -15.78
N ALA A 108 -13.48 -10.10 -15.33
CA ALA A 108 -14.57 -9.72 -16.21
C ALA A 108 -14.40 -8.32 -16.84
N HIS A 109 -13.77 -7.38 -16.12
CA HIS A 109 -13.69 -5.97 -16.54
C HIS A 109 -12.32 -5.54 -17.06
N TYR A 110 -11.26 -6.33 -16.75
CA TYR A 110 -9.87 -6.08 -17.16
C TYR A 110 -9.22 -7.39 -17.66
N PRO A 111 -9.74 -7.99 -18.75
CA PRO A 111 -9.25 -9.29 -19.26
C PRO A 111 -7.75 -9.26 -19.60
N GLU A 112 -7.22 -8.12 -20.04
CA GLU A 112 -5.80 -7.93 -20.32
C GLU A 112 -4.92 -7.94 -19.05
N PHE A 113 -5.52 -7.74 -17.88
CA PHE A 113 -4.83 -7.80 -16.59
C PHE A 113 -4.81 -9.20 -15.98
N THR A 114 -5.71 -10.08 -16.41
CA THR A 114 -5.85 -11.46 -15.91
C THR A 114 -4.53 -12.23 -15.77
N PRO A 115 -3.60 -12.22 -16.75
CA PRO A 115 -2.35 -12.98 -16.63
C PRO A 115 -1.38 -12.44 -15.56
N ARG A 116 -1.62 -11.24 -15.05
CA ARG A 116 -0.78 -10.55 -14.06
C ARG A 116 -1.49 -10.33 -12.72
N LEU A 117 -2.71 -10.86 -12.59
CA LEU A 117 -3.47 -10.84 -11.34
C LEU A 117 -3.17 -12.11 -10.56
N MET A 118 -2.63 -11.96 -9.36
CA MET A 118 -2.34 -13.03 -8.43
C MET A 118 -3.43 -13.08 -7.36
N GLU A 119 -4.22 -14.15 -7.36
CA GLU A 119 -5.19 -14.40 -6.32
C GLU A 119 -4.49 -14.92 -5.07
N GLY A 120 -4.57 -14.18 -3.97
CA GLY A 120 -4.00 -14.60 -2.70
C GLY A 120 -3.61 -13.46 -1.75
N ASP A 121 -3.07 -13.88 -0.62
CA ASP A 121 -2.63 -13.00 0.45
C ASP A 121 -1.23 -12.44 0.14
N PHE A 122 -1.14 -11.14 -0.13
CA PHE A 122 0.12 -10.43 -0.35
C PHE A 122 1.15 -10.70 0.75
N LEU A 123 0.72 -10.80 2.00
CA LEU A 123 1.62 -11.03 3.13
C LEU A 123 2.35 -12.39 3.06
N LYS A 124 1.79 -13.36 2.33
CA LYS A 124 2.35 -14.71 2.14
C LYS A 124 3.11 -14.89 0.82
N MET A 125 3.04 -13.93 -0.10
CA MET A 125 3.72 -14.04 -1.39
C MET A 125 5.24 -13.99 -1.22
N ASP A 126 5.97 -14.82 -1.95
CA ASP A 126 7.43 -14.74 -2.06
C ASP A 126 7.81 -13.76 -3.18
N LEU A 127 8.04 -12.50 -2.78
CA LEU A 127 8.36 -11.44 -3.72
C LEU A 127 9.71 -11.64 -4.41
N ARG A 128 10.65 -12.35 -3.80
CA ARG A 128 11.98 -12.63 -4.39
C ARG A 128 11.89 -13.58 -5.56
N THR A 129 11.06 -14.60 -5.44
CA THR A 129 10.80 -15.54 -6.54
C THR A 129 9.95 -14.91 -7.65
N LEU A 130 8.95 -14.08 -7.28
CA LEU A 130 8.04 -13.46 -8.26
C LEU A 130 8.67 -12.29 -9.02
N PHE A 131 9.53 -11.51 -8.36
CA PHE A 131 10.11 -10.28 -8.89
C PHE A 131 11.62 -10.18 -8.58
N PRO A 132 12.45 -11.07 -9.14
CA PRO A 132 13.89 -11.12 -8.83
C PRO A 132 14.64 -9.83 -9.20
N GLU A 133 14.16 -9.09 -10.21
CA GLU A 133 14.72 -7.82 -10.65
C GLU A 133 14.20 -6.60 -9.87
N GLY A 134 13.33 -6.84 -8.87
CA GLY A 134 12.69 -5.79 -8.07
C GLY A 134 11.35 -5.32 -8.62
N LEU A 135 10.63 -4.58 -7.78
CA LEU A 135 9.29 -4.07 -8.07
C LEU A 135 9.02 -2.80 -7.28
N ARG A 136 8.05 -2.01 -7.72
CA ARG A 136 7.42 -0.98 -6.88
C ARG A 136 6.09 -1.50 -6.34
N VAL A 137 5.66 -0.96 -5.19
CA VAL A 137 4.41 -1.34 -4.53
C VAL A 137 3.47 -0.14 -4.47
N ILE A 138 2.20 -0.37 -4.79
CA ILE A 138 1.16 0.65 -4.69
C ILE A 138 -0.14 0.03 -4.16
N GLY A 139 -0.99 0.82 -3.50
CA GLY A 139 -2.33 0.34 -3.16
C GLY A 139 -3.14 1.28 -2.29
N ASN A 140 -4.45 1.02 -2.27
CA ASN A 140 -5.35 1.45 -1.21
C ASN A 140 -5.31 0.37 -0.12
N PHE A 141 -4.34 0.45 0.80
CA PHE A 141 -4.07 -0.64 1.73
C PHE A 141 -5.19 -0.83 2.76
N PRO A 142 -5.66 -2.07 2.97
CA PRO A 142 -6.62 -2.35 4.02
C PRO A 142 -6.09 -1.89 5.38
N TYR A 143 -6.90 -1.15 6.15
CA TYR A 143 -6.44 -0.50 7.38
C TYR A 143 -5.94 -1.47 8.45
N ASN A 144 -6.59 -2.64 8.55
CA ASN A 144 -6.26 -3.67 9.54
C ASN A 144 -4.89 -4.33 9.32
N ILE A 145 -4.34 -4.28 8.10
CA ILE A 145 -3.05 -4.91 7.76
C ILE A 145 -2.00 -3.92 7.23
N SER A 146 -2.29 -2.62 7.20
CA SER A 146 -1.38 -1.62 6.62
C SER A 146 0.02 -1.66 7.24
N SER A 147 0.12 -1.81 8.56
CA SER A 147 1.43 -1.96 9.23
C SER A 147 2.17 -3.23 8.79
N GLN A 148 1.46 -4.34 8.58
CA GLN A 148 2.06 -5.61 8.13
C GLN A 148 2.57 -5.48 6.69
N ILE A 149 1.84 -4.76 5.82
CA ILE A 149 2.29 -4.44 4.46
C ILE A 149 3.61 -3.67 4.50
N PHE A 150 3.73 -2.64 5.36
CA PHE A 150 4.99 -1.90 5.50
C PHE A 150 6.13 -2.74 6.09
N PHE A 151 5.85 -3.66 7.01
CA PHE A 151 6.87 -4.62 7.45
C PHE A 151 7.34 -5.51 6.31
N LYS A 152 6.42 -6.00 5.47
CA LYS A 152 6.79 -6.79 4.29
C LYS A 152 7.59 -5.98 3.26
N VAL A 153 7.25 -4.71 3.06
CA VAL A 153 8.06 -3.78 2.24
C VAL A 153 9.46 -3.65 2.82
N LEU A 154 9.58 -3.46 4.13
CA LEU A 154 10.87 -3.36 4.83
C LEU A 154 11.71 -4.64 4.72
N GLU A 155 11.10 -5.81 4.88
CA GLU A 155 11.77 -7.12 4.76
C GLU A 155 12.31 -7.38 3.34
N ASN A 156 11.70 -6.75 2.33
CA ASN A 156 12.08 -6.84 0.91
C ASN A 156 12.64 -5.52 0.37
N ARG A 157 13.25 -4.70 1.23
CA ARG A 157 13.71 -3.35 0.87
C ARG A 157 14.77 -3.30 -0.24
N ASP A 158 15.49 -4.39 -0.42
CA ASP A 158 16.44 -4.57 -1.51
C ASP A 158 15.77 -4.74 -2.88
N LEU A 159 14.51 -5.22 -2.91
CA LEU A 159 13.70 -5.39 -4.10
C LEU A 159 12.75 -4.22 -4.35
N ILE A 160 12.37 -3.48 -3.28
CA ILE A 160 11.32 -2.46 -3.33
C ILE A 160 11.93 -1.06 -3.19
N PRO A 161 12.29 -0.40 -4.30
CA PRO A 161 12.86 0.96 -4.24
C PRO A 161 11.81 2.02 -3.89
N GLU A 162 10.52 1.76 -4.12
CA GLU A 162 9.46 2.73 -3.86
C GLU A 162 8.14 2.03 -3.50
N CYS A 163 7.41 2.62 -2.54
CA CYS A 163 6.07 2.21 -2.16
C CYS A 163 5.17 3.43 -2.01
N VAL A 164 3.99 3.42 -2.65
CA VAL A 164 2.96 4.45 -2.47
C VAL A 164 1.71 3.80 -1.90
N GLY A 165 1.31 4.21 -0.70
CA GLY A 165 0.18 3.62 0.01
C GLY A 165 -0.82 4.64 0.50
N MET A 166 -2.11 4.38 0.30
CA MET A 166 -3.17 5.09 0.99
C MET A 166 -3.57 4.29 2.24
N ILE A 167 -3.53 4.94 3.39
CA ILE A 167 -3.72 4.34 4.72
C ILE A 167 -4.50 5.29 5.63
N GLN A 168 -4.83 4.87 6.84
CA GLN A 168 -5.40 5.77 7.84
C GLN A 168 -4.47 6.96 8.10
N LYS A 169 -5.03 8.17 8.18
CA LYS A 169 -4.26 9.41 8.38
C LYS A 169 -3.35 9.35 9.60
N GLU A 170 -3.83 8.81 10.71
CA GLU A 170 -3.04 8.66 11.95
C GLU A 170 -1.77 7.81 11.71
N VAL A 171 -1.91 6.71 10.96
CA VAL A 171 -0.76 5.85 10.63
C VAL A 171 0.20 6.60 9.70
N ALA A 172 -0.31 7.31 8.69
CA ALA A 172 0.50 8.10 7.76
C ALA A 172 1.32 9.19 8.49
N VAL A 173 0.69 9.92 9.40
CA VAL A 173 1.36 10.91 10.26
C VAL A 173 2.47 10.22 11.06
N ARG A 174 2.15 9.11 11.71
CA ARG A 174 3.12 8.35 12.51
C ARG A 174 4.35 7.93 11.71
N LEU A 175 4.18 7.50 10.45
CA LEU A 175 5.30 7.09 9.61
C LEU A 175 6.22 8.25 9.23
N ALA A 176 5.66 9.43 8.96
CA ALA A 176 6.38 10.59 8.45
C ALA A 176 6.94 11.50 9.55
N GLU A 177 6.47 11.35 10.80
CA GLU A 177 6.90 12.22 11.90
C GLU A 177 8.38 12.04 12.24
N PRO A 178 9.07 13.15 12.57
CA PRO A 178 10.45 13.12 13.06
C PRO A 178 10.52 12.67 14.53
N PRO A 179 11.73 12.37 15.02
CA PRO A 179 11.99 12.15 16.45
C PRO A 179 11.50 13.33 17.30
N GLY A 180 11.01 13.02 18.49
CA GLY A 180 10.50 14.01 19.46
C GLY A 180 8.99 14.18 19.41
N SER A 181 8.33 13.73 18.38
CA SER A 181 6.86 13.70 18.27
C SER A 181 6.27 12.56 19.11
N LYS A 182 5.09 12.79 19.66
CA LYS A 182 4.34 11.73 20.35
C LYS A 182 3.81 10.66 19.38
N GLU A 183 3.75 10.95 18.09
CA GLU A 183 3.30 10.02 17.05
C GLU A 183 4.43 9.10 16.56
N TYR A 184 5.70 9.54 16.71
CA TYR A 184 6.88 8.77 16.35
C TYR A 184 6.96 7.44 17.10
N GLY A 185 7.22 6.33 16.41
CA GLY A 185 7.14 5.00 16.99
C GLY A 185 7.99 3.95 16.27
N ILE A 186 7.81 2.69 16.63
CA ILE A 186 8.58 1.57 16.09
C ILE A 186 8.65 1.60 14.57
N LEU A 187 7.50 1.70 13.90
CA LEU A 187 7.41 1.65 12.46
C LEU A 187 8.05 2.87 11.80
N SER A 188 7.99 4.05 12.46
CA SER A 188 8.69 5.27 12.02
C SER A 188 10.19 5.02 11.97
N VAL A 189 10.80 4.58 13.10
CA VAL A 189 12.25 4.30 13.18
C VAL A 189 12.67 3.28 12.15
N LEU A 190 11.96 2.13 12.10
CA LEU A 190 12.35 1.02 11.24
C LEU A 190 12.27 1.35 9.75
N LEU A 191 11.23 2.09 9.33
CA LEU A 191 11.12 2.48 7.93
C LEU A 191 12.08 3.62 7.58
N GLN A 192 12.19 4.65 8.43
CA GLN A 192 13.09 5.79 8.20
C GLN A 192 14.57 5.40 8.19
N ALA A 193 14.93 4.24 8.73
CA ALA A 193 16.29 3.70 8.63
C ALA A 193 16.71 3.42 7.17
N TRP A 194 15.76 3.10 6.27
CA TRP A 194 16.06 2.73 4.89
C TRP A 194 15.19 3.45 3.84
N TYR A 195 14.21 4.25 4.25
CA TYR A 195 13.32 4.98 3.36
C TYR A 195 13.16 6.42 3.80
N ASP A 196 13.17 7.33 2.84
CA ASP A 196 12.61 8.66 2.99
C ASP A 196 11.10 8.56 2.87
N ILE A 197 10.37 9.11 3.84
CA ILE A 197 8.92 9.01 3.92
C ILE A 197 8.29 10.37 3.71
N GLU A 198 7.45 10.48 2.70
CA GLU A 198 6.72 11.69 2.37
C GLU A 198 5.22 11.52 2.65
N TYR A 199 4.65 12.43 3.44
CA TYR A 199 3.20 12.58 3.55
C TYR A 199 2.71 13.42 2.38
N LEU A 200 2.04 12.81 1.40
CA LEU A 200 1.69 13.49 0.15
C LEU A 200 0.42 14.34 0.29
N PHE A 201 -0.68 13.75 0.72
CA PHE A 201 -1.95 14.46 0.90
C PHE A 201 -2.96 13.66 1.75
N THR A 202 -3.88 14.42 2.35
CA THR A 202 -5.03 13.85 3.08
C THR A 202 -6.16 13.51 2.10
N VAL A 203 -6.90 12.43 2.41
CA VAL A 203 -8.07 11.97 1.67
C VAL A 203 -9.28 11.89 2.62
N ASN A 204 -10.39 12.50 2.22
CA ASN A 204 -11.61 12.50 3.03
C ASN A 204 -12.33 11.16 2.95
N GLU A 205 -13.06 10.83 4.00
CA GLU A 205 -13.84 9.61 4.13
C GLU A 205 -14.98 9.49 3.10
N THR A 206 -15.48 10.62 2.60
CA THR A 206 -16.61 10.69 1.65
C THR A 206 -16.31 10.12 0.26
N VAL A 207 -15.05 9.93 -0.06
CA VAL A 207 -14.60 9.38 -1.37
C VAL A 207 -14.51 7.85 -1.38
N PHE A 208 -15.03 7.19 -0.34
CA PHE A 208 -15.04 5.73 -0.21
C PHE A 208 -16.46 5.18 -0.12
N ASN A 209 -16.65 3.94 -0.54
CA ASN A 209 -17.87 3.16 -0.36
C ASN A 209 -17.54 1.75 0.20
N PRO A 210 -17.97 1.42 1.43
CA PRO A 210 -18.55 2.31 2.43
C PRO A 210 -17.51 3.32 2.98
N PRO A 211 -17.94 4.49 3.45
CA PRO A 211 -17.04 5.47 4.03
C PRO A 211 -16.41 4.93 5.33
N PRO A 212 -15.09 5.10 5.55
CA PRO A 212 -14.45 4.79 6.83
C PRO A 212 -14.84 5.83 7.89
N LYS A 213 -14.58 5.52 9.16
CA LYS A 213 -14.83 6.44 10.29
C LYS A 213 -13.75 7.50 10.46
N VAL A 214 -12.63 7.38 9.75
CA VAL A 214 -11.45 8.23 9.87
C VAL A 214 -10.95 8.64 8.49
N LYS A 215 -10.28 9.78 8.41
CA LYS A 215 -9.62 10.23 7.19
C LYS A 215 -8.48 9.31 6.81
N SER A 216 -8.20 9.23 5.54
CA SER A 216 -7.01 8.58 4.97
C SER A 216 -5.95 9.60 4.64
N ALA A 217 -4.76 9.10 4.34
CA ALA A 217 -3.71 9.87 3.72
C ALA A 217 -2.87 8.97 2.81
N VAL A 218 -2.25 9.58 1.83
CA VAL A 218 -1.30 8.93 0.93
C VAL A 218 0.11 9.25 1.37
N VAL A 219 0.92 8.22 1.52
CA VAL A 219 2.36 8.31 1.81
C VAL A 219 3.16 7.70 0.69
N ARG A 220 4.36 8.22 0.49
CA ARG A 220 5.36 7.67 -0.41
C ARG A 220 6.62 7.35 0.37
N LEU A 221 7.12 6.15 0.21
CA LEU A 221 8.39 5.67 0.73
C LEU A 221 9.34 5.50 -0.45
N ARG A 222 10.54 6.08 -0.38
CA ARG A 222 11.62 5.90 -1.34
C ARG A 222 12.88 5.46 -0.63
N ARG A 223 13.61 4.50 -1.21
CA ARG A 223 14.91 4.09 -0.66
C ARG A 223 15.85 5.30 -0.53
N ASN A 224 16.43 5.46 0.64
CA ASN A 224 17.30 6.59 0.98
C ASN A 224 18.80 6.33 0.71
N GLY A 225 19.14 5.24 0.02
CA GLY A 225 20.51 4.89 -0.31
C GLY A 225 21.31 4.21 0.81
N VAL A 226 20.71 3.99 1.98
CA VAL A 226 21.34 3.20 3.05
C VAL A 226 21.20 1.71 2.74
N ASP A 227 22.29 1.05 2.37
CA ASP A 227 22.30 -0.40 2.11
C ASP A 227 22.31 -1.18 3.41
N ARG A 228 23.20 -0.82 4.33
CA ARG A 228 23.37 -1.44 5.65
C ARG A 228 23.53 -0.39 6.74
N LEU A 229 22.99 -0.69 7.92
CA LEU A 229 23.25 0.10 9.12
C LEU A 229 24.63 -0.25 9.68
N ASP A 230 25.26 0.72 10.33
CA ASP A 230 26.55 0.52 11.04
C ASP A 230 26.32 -0.16 12.41
N CYS A 231 25.54 -1.28 12.41
CA CYS A 231 25.30 -2.14 13.56
C CYS A 231 24.67 -3.47 13.09
N ASP A 232 24.49 -4.43 13.99
CA ASP A 232 23.68 -5.62 13.71
C ASP A 232 22.21 -5.23 13.53
N GLU A 233 21.69 -5.43 12.32
CA GLU A 233 20.33 -5.01 11.96
C GLU A 233 19.23 -5.81 12.67
N ARG A 234 19.50 -7.08 13.03
CA ARG A 234 18.56 -7.90 13.81
C ARG A 234 18.46 -7.39 15.24
N LEU A 235 19.63 -7.05 15.81
CA LEU A 235 19.69 -6.43 17.13
C LEU A 235 19.05 -5.04 17.11
N PHE A 236 19.30 -4.23 16.07
CA PHE A 236 18.64 -2.93 15.89
C PHE A 236 17.12 -3.04 15.99
N VAL A 237 16.51 -3.98 15.26
CA VAL A 237 15.06 -4.21 15.32
C VAL A 237 14.60 -4.59 16.74
N ARG A 238 15.40 -5.41 17.46
CA ARG A 238 15.11 -5.81 18.84
C ARG A 238 15.23 -4.62 19.80
N VAL A 239 16.28 -3.82 19.67
CA VAL A 239 16.52 -2.61 20.50
C VAL A 239 15.40 -1.60 20.30
N VAL A 240 14.99 -1.32 19.05
CA VAL A 240 13.87 -0.43 18.75
C VAL A 240 12.57 -0.95 19.37
N LYS A 241 12.24 -2.23 19.15
CA LYS A 241 11.01 -2.83 19.71
C LYS A 241 11.01 -2.81 21.24
N ALA A 242 12.13 -3.16 21.88
CA ALA A 242 12.27 -3.14 23.34
C ALA A 242 12.08 -1.70 23.88
N SER A 243 12.72 -0.72 23.26
CA SER A 243 12.65 0.68 23.66
C SER A 243 11.23 1.22 23.66
N PHE A 244 10.43 0.90 22.66
CA PHE A 244 9.03 1.33 22.55
C PHE A 244 8.04 0.42 23.29
N GLY A 245 8.44 -0.79 23.69
CA GLY A 245 7.59 -1.72 24.44
C GLY A 245 7.10 -1.16 25.77
N GLN A 246 7.88 -0.26 26.37
CA GLN A 246 7.52 0.49 27.57
C GLN A 246 7.63 2.01 27.35
N ARG A 247 6.93 2.52 26.35
CA ARG A 247 7.03 3.89 25.81
C ARG A 247 7.06 5.01 26.88
N ARG A 248 6.34 4.85 27.99
CA ARG A 248 6.30 5.86 29.09
C ARG A 248 7.51 5.79 30.02
N LYS A 249 8.34 4.75 29.92
CA LYS A 249 9.52 4.58 30.76
C LYS A 249 10.75 5.15 30.06
N MET A 250 11.79 5.44 30.87
CA MET A 250 13.12 5.76 30.36
C MET A 250 13.75 4.52 29.69
N LEU A 251 14.61 4.71 28.71
CA LEU A 251 15.26 3.64 27.95
C LEU A 251 15.99 2.63 28.83
N ARG A 252 16.67 3.09 29.91
CA ARG A 252 17.29 2.20 30.90
C ARG A 252 16.34 1.07 31.32
N ASN A 253 15.10 1.39 31.67
CA ASN A 253 14.15 0.42 32.19
C ASN A 253 13.65 -0.56 31.13
N SER A 254 13.36 -0.04 29.93
CA SER A 254 12.86 -0.86 28.83
C SER A 254 13.94 -1.79 28.26
N LEU A 255 15.19 -1.32 28.18
CA LEU A 255 16.31 -2.12 27.71
C LEU A 255 16.72 -3.18 28.72
N ARG A 256 16.80 -2.84 30.03
CA ARG A 256 17.05 -3.83 31.09
C ARG A 256 16.02 -4.96 31.11
N ALA A 257 14.74 -4.63 30.89
CA ALA A 257 13.70 -5.64 30.82
C ALA A 257 13.86 -6.61 29.63
N ALA A 258 14.49 -6.16 28.53
CA ALA A 258 14.65 -6.95 27.30
C ALA A 258 16.02 -7.63 27.16
N PHE A 259 17.08 -7.06 27.73
CA PHE A 259 18.47 -7.47 27.53
C PHE A 259 19.21 -7.79 28.84
N GLY A 260 18.53 -7.69 29.99
CA GLY A 260 19.15 -7.91 31.30
C GLY A 260 19.86 -6.67 31.87
N ASP A 261 20.49 -6.85 33.03
CA ASP A 261 21.28 -5.77 33.66
C ASP A 261 22.64 -5.66 32.97
N PHE A 262 23.01 -4.44 32.59
CA PHE A 262 24.29 -4.13 31.92
C PHE A 262 25.48 -3.99 32.90
N GLY A 263 25.40 -4.61 34.08
CA GLY A 263 26.52 -4.61 35.06
C GLY A 263 26.84 -3.22 35.60
N GLY A 264 25.88 -2.30 35.63
CA GLY A 264 26.11 -0.92 36.06
C GLY A 264 26.65 0.01 34.98
N ALA A 265 26.88 -0.48 33.75
CA ALA A 265 27.27 0.36 32.62
C ALA A 265 26.17 1.37 32.27
N GLU A 266 26.56 2.59 31.93
CA GLU A 266 25.70 3.71 31.68
C GLU A 266 25.79 4.19 30.21
N HIS A 267 24.69 4.70 29.66
CA HIS A 267 24.65 5.33 28.34
C HIS A 267 23.91 6.67 28.43
N PRO A 268 24.33 7.71 27.71
CA PRO A 268 23.67 9.03 27.75
C PRO A 268 22.17 8.98 27.42
N PHE A 269 21.75 8.05 26.56
CA PHE A 269 20.33 7.89 26.17
C PHE A 269 19.47 7.21 27.25
N PHE A 270 20.04 6.61 28.28
CA PHE A 270 19.30 5.88 29.32
C PHE A 270 18.30 6.73 30.09
N THR A 271 18.52 8.03 30.19
CA THR A 271 17.63 9.00 30.83
C THR A 271 16.56 9.56 29.87
N GLN A 272 16.61 9.18 28.61
CA GLN A 272 15.66 9.61 27.60
C GLN A 272 14.52 8.59 27.41
N ARG A 273 13.48 8.98 26.65
CA ARG A 273 12.42 8.10 26.18
C ARG A 273 12.68 7.75 24.72
N ALA A 274 12.19 6.60 24.27
CA ALA A 274 12.36 6.08 22.91
C ALA A 274 12.00 7.07 21.81
N GLU A 275 10.90 7.83 21.99
CA GLU A 275 10.46 8.80 20.98
C GLU A 275 11.42 9.98 20.76
N ARG A 276 12.42 10.17 21.60
CA ARG A 276 13.43 11.23 21.45
C ARG A 276 14.58 10.86 20.52
N LEU A 277 14.81 9.57 20.32
CA LEU A 277 15.94 9.07 19.58
C LEU A 277 15.69 9.07 18.07
N SER A 278 16.65 9.60 17.33
CA SER A 278 16.73 9.45 15.87
C SER A 278 17.15 8.03 15.47
N VAL A 279 17.09 7.72 14.18
CA VAL A 279 17.62 6.47 13.63
C VAL A 279 19.12 6.32 13.97
N ALA A 280 19.89 7.40 13.82
CA ALA A 280 21.33 7.39 14.14
C ALA A 280 21.60 7.09 15.63
N ASP A 281 20.79 7.69 16.53
CA ASP A 281 20.88 7.41 17.96
C ASP A 281 20.54 5.94 18.27
N PHE A 282 19.56 5.37 17.58
CA PHE A 282 19.24 3.94 17.72
C PHE A 282 20.35 3.02 17.18
N VAL A 283 21.05 3.41 16.12
CA VAL A 283 22.23 2.69 15.62
C VAL A 283 23.34 2.71 16.66
N GLU A 284 23.66 3.89 17.23
CA GLU A 284 24.63 4.04 18.31
C GLU A 284 24.26 3.21 19.54
N LEU A 285 23.00 3.31 19.98
CA LEU A 285 22.47 2.54 21.11
C LEU A 285 22.55 1.03 20.85
N THR A 286 22.33 0.59 19.60
CA THR A 286 22.43 -0.82 19.24
C THR A 286 23.87 -1.32 19.35
N ARG A 287 24.85 -0.57 18.84
CA ARG A 287 26.28 -0.92 19.00
C ARG A 287 26.67 -0.99 20.48
N TRP A 288 26.18 -0.06 21.29
CA TRP A 288 26.43 -0.07 22.71
C TRP A 288 25.83 -1.31 23.39
N VAL A 289 24.59 -1.68 23.07
CA VAL A 289 23.93 -2.90 23.58
C VAL A 289 24.68 -4.14 23.13
N ASP A 290 25.16 -4.17 21.89
CA ASP A 290 25.97 -5.27 21.35
C ASP A 290 27.27 -5.49 22.19
N ALA A 291 27.92 -4.40 22.53
CA ALA A 291 29.18 -4.44 23.32
C ALA A 291 28.97 -4.74 24.81
N ASN A 292 27.82 -4.46 25.40
CA ASN A 292 27.55 -4.52 26.84
C ASN A 292 26.39 -5.42 27.24
N GLY A 293 25.66 -5.94 26.28
CA GLY A 293 24.47 -6.74 26.53
C GLY A 293 24.76 -8.19 26.85
N ILE A 294 23.95 -8.78 27.73
CA ILE A 294 23.94 -10.23 27.94
C ILE A 294 22.88 -10.80 27.00
N TYR A 295 23.33 -11.54 25.99
CA TYR A 295 22.44 -12.24 25.06
C TYR A 295 21.98 -13.55 25.69
N PHE A 296 20.64 -13.66 25.91
CA PHE A 296 19.98 -14.92 26.22
C PHE A 296 19.17 -15.40 25.03
#